data_cbe9ad09deb2e5d5f0c819173011966e
#
_entry.id   cbe9ad09deb2e5d5f0c819173011966e
#
_cell.length_a   1.000
_cell.length_b   1.000
_cell.length_c   1.000
_cell.angle_alpha   90.00
_cell.angle_beta   90.00
_cell.angle_gamma   90.00
#
_symmetry.space_group_name_H-M   'P 1'
#
loop_
_entity.id
_entity.type
_entity.pdbx_description
1 polymer ?
#
loop_
_entity_poly.entity_id
_entity_poly.type
_entity_poly.pdbx_seq_one_letter_code
_entity_poly.pdbx_strand_id
1 'polypeptide(L)'
;MIALVRAAPVLVGGLLLALPSRAEAEPVAVPAIFIRGDVPRYALATLHGAGKASLVTLDPIDQAALARQARGQSIKRVVLFVPGYNTRRANGIAATHRLQQSFGAENLVVYVDWGSYGKTYDYEKDAKAARRASPSFRALLVDLHEALRGRELDVFAHSMGTRIVADAMATISVPGGKTLVKQAVLAAPDLSLSRYARSVARNPEPFGHVTIYASRDDRVLMLSTLIHFHRRLGRITHERRALARTDVVDATVASRGYGHGYALHDPGVMRDIAEALAGSPMPHPTWKRLAKEPRAWTYQ
;
A
#
# COMPACT_ATOMS: atom_id res chain seq x y z
N MET A 1 -14.68 -26.69 -84.16
CA MET A 1 -13.97 -25.45 -83.84
C MET A 1 -14.39 -25.05 -82.43
N ILE A 2 -13.53 -25.35 -81.45
CA ILE A 2 -13.77 -25.10 -80.00
C ILE A 2 -12.87 -23.94 -79.61
N ALA A 3 -13.47 -22.83 -79.25
CA ALA A 3 -12.72 -21.63 -78.82
C ALA A 3 -12.31 -21.78 -77.33
N LEU A 4 -11.00 -21.76 -77.10
CA LEU A 4 -10.43 -21.67 -75.75
C LEU A 4 -10.59 -20.24 -75.21
N VAL A 5 -11.36 -20.06 -74.14
CA VAL A 5 -11.37 -18.82 -73.36
C VAL A 5 -10.28 -18.96 -72.30
N ARG A 6 -9.24 -18.12 -72.39
CA ARG A 6 -8.22 -17.98 -71.36
C ARG A 6 -8.76 -17.09 -70.24
N ALA A 7 -8.87 -17.67 -69.01
CA ALA A 7 -9.13 -16.92 -67.79
C ALA A 7 -7.84 -16.25 -67.29
N ALA A 8 -7.90 -14.95 -67.08
CA ALA A 8 -6.83 -14.19 -66.43
C ALA A 8 -6.82 -14.39 -64.90
N PRO A 9 -5.66 -14.47 -64.22
CA PRO A 9 -5.62 -14.54 -62.76
C PRO A 9 -5.96 -13.19 -62.12
N VAL A 10 -6.98 -13.21 -61.28
CA VAL A 10 -7.30 -12.09 -60.41
C VAL A 10 -6.28 -12.10 -59.26
N LEU A 11 -5.36 -11.16 -59.25
CA LEU A 11 -4.49 -10.85 -58.11
C LEU A 11 -5.34 -10.24 -56.99
N VAL A 12 -5.70 -11.04 -56.00
CA VAL A 12 -6.25 -10.56 -54.73
C VAL A 12 -5.07 -9.99 -53.91
N GLY A 13 -4.88 -8.69 -54.02
CA GLY A 13 -3.97 -7.93 -53.18
C GLY A 13 -4.51 -7.95 -51.75
N GLY A 14 -4.02 -8.85 -50.91
CA GLY A 14 -4.26 -8.86 -49.47
C GLY A 14 -3.62 -7.62 -48.85
N LEU A 15 -4.45 -6.61 -48.53
CA LEU A 15 -4.04 -5.50 -47.68
C LEU A 15 -3.85 -6.05 -46.28
N LEU A 16 -2.60 -6.40 -45.91
CA LEU A 16 -2.23 -6.64 -44.55
C LEU A 16 -2.40 -5.30 -43.80
N LEU A 17 -3.57 -5.09 -43.20
CA LEU A 17 -3.72 -4.10 -42.18
C LEU A 17 -2.81 -4.50 -41.03
N ALA A 18 -1.67 -3.80 -40.90
CA ALA A 18 -0.81 -3.88 -39.74
C ALA A 18 -1.66 -3.50 -38.54
N LEU A 19 -2.00 -4.47 -37.70
CA LEU A 19 -2.60 -4.19 -36.39
C LEU A 19 -1.65 -3.22 -35.68
N PRO A 20 -2.16 -2.13 -35.08
CA PRO A 20 -1.30 -1.21 -34.35
C PRO A 20 -0.54 -2.02 -33.30
N SER A 21 0.78 -1.93 -33.32
CA SER A 21 1.63 -2.50 -32.29
C SER A 21 1.08 -1.99 -30.96
N ARG A 22 0.76 -2.92 -30.05
CA ARG A 22 0.39 -2.58 -28.68
C ARG A 22 1.52 -1.68 -28.19
N ALA A 23 1.23 -0.38 -28.01
CA ALA A 23 2.18 0.55 -27.45
C ALA A 23 2.68 -0.08 -26.16
N GLU A 24 3.98 -0.40 -26.08
CA GLU A 24 4.56 -0.91 -24.84
C GLU A 24 4.33 0.16 -23.79
N ALA A 25 3.70 -0.23 -22.68
CA ALA A 25 3.48 0.69 -21.59
C ALA A 25 4.82 1.25 -21.13
N GLU A 26 4.92 2.57 -20.99
CA GLU A 26 6.15 3.22 -20.53
C GLU A 26 6.65 2.60 -19.21
N PRO A 27 7.97 2.47 -19.06
CA PRO A 27 8.55 1.95 -17.83
C PRO A 27 8.18 2.82 -16.62
N VAL A 28 7.81 2.17 -15.53
CA VAL A 28 7.42 2.84 -14.28
C VAL A 28 8.52 2.61 -13.24
N ALA A 29 9.15 3.68 -12.79
CA ALA A 29 10.19 3.64 -11.76
C ALA A 29 9.68 4.17 -10.42
N VAL A 30 9.92 3.43 -9.34
CA VAL A 30 9.60 3.83 -7.96
C VAL A 30 10.76 3.51 -7.03
N PRO A 31 11.04 4.33 -6.01
CA PRO A 31 11.98 3.96 -4.96
C PRO A 31 11.42 2.76 -4.17
N ALA A 32 12.29 1.81 -3.87
CA ALA A 32 11.95 0.58 -3.16
C ALA A 32 12.95 0.27 -2.05
N ILE A 33 12.46 -0.28 -0.95
CA ILE A 33 13.26 -0.72 0.19
C ILE A 33 12.93 -2.19 0.48
N PHE A 34 13.95 -3.01 0.53
CA PHE A 34 13.85 -4.45 0.76
C PHE A 34 14.25 -4.76 2.20
N ILE A 35 13.30 -5.26 2.98
CA ILE A 35 13.48 -5.59 4.41
C ILE A 35 13.41 -7.10 4.66
N ARG A 36 13.85 -7.92 3.71
CA ARG A 36 13.85 -9.39 3.81
C ARG A 36 14.98 -9.96 4.66
N GLY A 37 15.97 -9.15 5.01
CA GLY A 37 17.14 -9.51 5.81
C GLY A 37 17.33 -8.55 6.97
N ASP A 38 18.45 -8.68 7.66
CA ASP A 38 18.76 -7.90 8.87
C ASP A 38 19.02 -6.42 8.57
N VAL A 39 19.50 -6.11 7.37
CA VAL A 39 19.80 -4.75 6.93
C VAL A 39 18.90 -4.38 5.75
N PRO A 40 18.21 -3.22 5.78
CA PRO A 40 17.46 -2.72 4.65
C PRO A 40 18.34 -2.47 3.42
N ARG A 41 17.84 -2.83 2.23
CA ARG A 41 18.50 -2.55 0.95
C ARG A 41 17.60 -1.64 0.14
N TYR A 42 18.19 -0.66 -0.53
CA TYR A 42 17.49 0.36 -1.28
C TYR A 42 17.75 0.19 -2.78
N ALA A 43 16.74 0.42 -3.60
CA ALA A 43 16.86 0.42 -5.05
C ALA A 43 15.85 1.37 -5.70
N LEU A 44 16.18 1.82 -6.90
CA LEU A 44 15.18 2.29 -7.84
C LEU A 44 14.65 1.06 -8.58
N ALA A 45 13.39 0.73 -8.36
CA ALA A 45 12.75 -0.42 -8.97
C ALA A 45 11.96 0.02 -10.20
N THR A 46 12.32 -0.48 -11.38
CA THR A 46 11.66 -0.14 -12.64
C THR A 46 10.85 -1.34 -13.15
N LEU A 47 9.57 -1.10 -13.40
CA LEU A 47 8.64 -2.06 -13.99
C LEU A 47 8.54 -1.80 -15.48
N HIS A 48 8.90 -2.80 -16.29
CA HIS A 48 8.80 -2.79 -17.73
C HIS A 48 7.63 -3.68 -18.18
N GLY A 49 6.78 -3.16 -19.05
CA GLY A 49 5.62 -3.87 -19.57
C GLY A 49 4.47 -4.03 -18.57
N ALA A 50 3.48 -4.79 -18.94
CA ALA A 50 2.26 -4.98 -18.15
C ALA A 50 1.84 -6.46 -18.05
N GLY A 51 1.09 -6.80 -17.00
CA GLY A 51 0.51 -8.12 -16.81
C GLY A 51 1.52 -9.21 -16.44
N LYS A 52 1.32 -10.43 -16.96
CA LYS A 52 2.15 -11.60 -16.60
C LYS A 52 3.58 -11.56 -17.18
N ALA A 53 3.81 -10.77 -18.22
CA ALA A 53 5.11 -10.64 -18.91
C ALA A 53 5.92 -9.44 -18.39
N SER A 54 5.49 -8.79 -17.31
CA SER A 54 6.21 -7.66 -16.76
C SER A 54 7.55 -8.07 -16.15
N LEU A 55 8.61 -7.31 -16.48
CA LEU A 55 9.97 -7.45 -15.95
C LEU A 55 10.21 -6.36 -14.92
N VAL A 56 10.91 -6.69 -13.84
CA VAL A 56 11.36 -5.70 -12.84
C VAL A 56 12.89 -5.67 -12.83
N THR A 57 13.46 -4.50 -13.13
CA THR A 57 14.87 -4.22 -12.89
C THR A 57 15.05 -3.48 -11.57
N LEU A 58 16.23 -3.63 -10.96
CA LEU A 58 16.57 -3.02 -9.66
C LEU A 58 17.93 -2.37 -9.80
N ASP A 59 17.96 -1.05 -9.75
CA ASP A 59 19.18 -0.27 -9.70
C ASP A 59 19.50 0.05 -8.24
N PRO A 60 20.54 -0.56 -7.63
CA PRO A 60 20.86 -0.31 -6.24
C PRO A 60 21.15 1.16 -5.98
N ILE A 61 20.56 1.69 -4.92
CA ILE A 61 20.86 3.04 -4.41
C ILE A 61 21.21 2.94 -2.92
N ASP A 62 21.80 3.97 -2.36
CA ASP A 62 22.00 4.06 -0.92
C ASP A 62 20.85 4.86 -0.25
N GLN A 63 20.78 4.78 1.07
CA GLN A 63 19.83 5.56 1.86
C GLN A 63 20.00 7.07 1.62
N ALA A 64 21.25 7.53 1.44
CA ALA A 64 21.53 8.93 1.17
C ALA A 64 20.99 9.39 -0.17
N ALA A 65 20.97 8.52 -1.20
CA ALA A 65 20.35 8.81 -2.49
C ALA A 65 18.84 9.00 -2.35
N LEU A 66 18.15 8.11 -1.60
CA LEU A 66 16.73 8.28 -1.30
C LEU A 66 16.47 9.59 -0.53
N ALA A 67 17.28 9.89 0.47
CA ALA A 67 17.18 11.13 1.22
C ALA A 67 17.48 12.37 0.36
N ARG A 68 18.42 12.31 -0.59
CA ARG A 68 18.66 13.40 -1.58
C ARG A 68 17.45 13.59 -2.48
N GLN A 69 16.85 12.51 -2.98
CA GLN A 69 15.62 12.57 -3.80
C GLN A 69 14.50 13.28 -3.02
N ALA A 70 14.28 12.91 -1.75
CA ALA A 70 13.29 13.54 -0.91
C ALA A 70 13.58 15.03 -0.62
N ARG A 71 14.85 15.47 -0.60
CA ARG A 71 15.24 16.86 -0.36
C ARG A 71 15.31 17.71 -1.63
N GLY A 72 15.68 17.11 -2.76
CA GLY A 72 15.93 17.82 -4.02
C GLY A 72 14.68 18.26 -4.78
N GLN A 73 13.52 17.73 -4.40
CA GLN A 73 12.21 18.07 -4.98
C GLN A 73 11.36 18.78 -3.91
N SER A 74 10.24 19.37 -4.32
CA SER A 74 9.26 19.98 -3.39
C SER A 74 8.53 18.95 -2.50
N ILE A 75 9.21 17.83 -2.19
CA ILE A 75 8.68 16.75 -1.37
C ILE A 75 8.56 17.22 0.07
N LYS A 76 7.38 17.13 0.62
CA LYS A 76 7.09 17.41 2.03
C LYS A 76 7.09 16.14 2.88
N ARG A 77 6.65 15.02 2.28
CA ARG A 77 6.46 13.73 2.96
C ARG A 77 7.07 12.57 2.21
N VAL A 78 7.56 11.60 2.95
CA VAL A 78 7.90 10.28 2.45
C VAL A 78 6.89 9.29 3.00
N VAL A 79 6.17 8.59 2.13
CA VAL A 79 5.13 7.62 2.49
C VAL A 79 5.64 6.22 2.22
N LEU A 80 5.84 5.43 3.25
CA LEU A 80 6.21 4.01 3.11
C LEU A 80 4.96 3.18 2.82
N PHE A 81 4.86 2.63 1.63
CA PHE A 81 3.79 1.70 1.28
C PHE A 81 4.19 0.26 1.64
N VAL A 82 3.50 -0.32 2.62
CA VAL A 82 3.68 -1.69 3.10
C VAL A 82 2.53 -2.57 2.60
N PRO A 83 2.72 -3.35 1.53
CA PRO A 83 1.64 -4.10 0.89
C PRO A 83 1.15 -5.30 1.71
N GLY A 84 0.05 -5.88 1.27
CA GLY A 84 -0.52 -7.10 1.82
C GLY A 84 0.22 -8.36 1.41
N TYR A 85 -0.33 -9.53 1.84
CA TYR A 85 0.15 -10.83 1.39
C TYR A 85 -0.16 -11.06 -0.09
N ASN A 86 0.44 -12.09 -0.67
CA ASN A 86 0.29 -12.43 -2.08
C ASN A 86 0.69 -11.29 -3.04
N THR A 87 1.54 -10.38 -2.59
CA THR A 87 2.02 -9.26 -3.40
C THR A 87 3.31 -9.64 -4.10
N ARG A 88 3.24 -9.91 -5.42
CA ARG A 88 4.42 -10.01 -6.27
C ARG A 88 5.06 -8.64 -6.42
N ARG A 89 6.38 -8.58 -6.55
CA ARG A 89 7.13 -7.31 -6.66
C ARG A 89 6.57 -6.40 -7.76
N ALA A 90 6.31 -6.92 -8.95
CA ALA A 90 5.73 -6.15 -10.06
C ALA A 90 4.38 -5.49 -9.66
N ASN A 91 3.52 -6.24 -8.95
CA ASN A 91 2.24 -5.72 -8.48
C ASN A 91 2.42 -4.64 -7.40
N GLY A 92 3.40 -4.82 -6.51
CA GLY A 92 3.75 -3.83 -5.48
C GLY A 92 4.25 -2.52 -6.10
N ILE A 93 5.14 -2.60 -7.08
CA ILE A 93 5.66 -1.43 -7.83
C ILE A 93 4.53 -0.71 -8.57
N ALA A 94 3.68 -1.45 -9.29
CA ALA A 94 2.53 -0.88 -9.99
C ALA A 94 1.53 -0.22 -9.03
N ALA A 95 1.30 -0.81 -7.86
CA ALA A 95 0.46 -0.21 -6.82
C ALA A 95 1.09 1.09 -6.27
N THR A 96 2.39 1.08 -5.99
CA THR A 96 3.13 2.25 -5.52
C THR A 96 3.05 3.40 -6.51
N HIS A 97 3.18 3.12 -7.81
CA HIS A 97 3.05 4.15 -8.85
C HIS A 97 1.65 4.78 -8.86
N ARG A 98 0.58 3.96 -8.79
CA ARG A 98 -0.78 4.50 -8.69
C ARG A 98 -1.00 5.35 -7.44
N LEU A 99 -0.45 4.93 -6.30
CA LEU A 99 -0.49 5.70 -5.06
C LEU A 99 0.26 7.03 -5.21
N GLN A 100 1.43 7.02 -5.86
CA GLN A 100 2.18 8.23 -6.16
C GLN A 100 1.36 9.23 -6.99
N GLN A 101 0.66 8.74 -8.02
CA GLN A 101 -0.23 9.57 -8.83
C GLN A 101 -1.39 10.14 -8.04
N SER A 102 -1.97 9.36 -7.12
CA SER A 102 -3.11 9.77 -6.29
C SER A 102 -2.71 10.71 -5.15
N PHE A 103 -1.52 10.53 -4.57
CA PHE A 103 -1.07 11.32 -3.41
C PHE A 103 -0.43 12.65 -3.81
N GLY A 104 -0.12 12.82 -5.11
CA GLY A 104 0.42 14.06 -5.64
C GLY A 104 1.92 14.24 -5.47
N ALA A 105 2.45 15.31 -6.09
CA ALA A 105 3.89 15.55 -6.24
C ALA A 105 4.60 15.94 -4.94
N GLU A 106 3.88 16.37 -3.92
CA GLU A 106 4.46 16.72 -2.61
C GLU A 106 4.82 15.51 -1.75
N ASN A 107 4.40 14.32 -2.18
CA ASN A 107 4.66 13.06 -1.50
C ASN A 107 5.63 12.21 -2.33
N LEU A 108 6.55 11.52 -1.68
CA LEU A 108 7.38 10.49 -2.27
C LEU A 108 6.91 9.14 -1.72
N VAL A 109 6.24 8.35 -2.56
CA VAL A 109 5.76 7.03 -2.16
C VAL A 109 6.84 6.00 -2.41
N VAL A 110 7.22 5.26 -1.38
CA VAL A 110 8.30 4.28 -1.39
C VAL A 110 7.73 2.89 -1.17
N TYR A 111 8.00 1.97 -2.08
CA TYR A 111 7.61 0.56 -1.97
C TYR A 111 8.43 -0.16 -0.91
N VAL A 112 7.79 -0.82 0.06
CA VAL A 112 8.46 -1.68 1.04
C VAL A 112 8.25 -3.14 0.69
N ASP A 113 9.28 -3.80 0.16
CA ASP A 113 9.28 -5.24 -0.12
C ASP A 113 9.70 -6.03 1.14
N TRP A 114 8.72 -6.53 1.88
CA TRP A 114 8.92 -7.31 3.09
C TRP A 114 9.03 -8.83 2.84
N GLY A 115 8.97 -9.25 1.58
CA GLY A 115 9.18 -10.65 1.22
C GLY A 115 7.93 -11.49 1.12
N SER A 116 6.78 -10.92 0.73
CA SER A 116 5.62 -11.70 0.34
C SER A 116 5.97 -12.67 -0.79
N TYR A 117 5.50 -13.91 -0.67
CA TYR A 117 5.77 -14.98 -1.66
C TYR A 117 4.98 -14.80 -2.96
N GLY A 118 3.95 -13.96 -2.97
CA GLY A 118 3.14 -13.69 -4.16
C GLY A 118 2.31 -14.89 -4.63
N LYS A 119 1.89 -15.76 -3.70
CA LYS A 119 1.11 -16.97 -3.99
C LYS A 119 -0.05 -17.09 -3.01
N THR A 120 -1.26 -17.31 -3.52
CA THR A 120 -2.50 -17.32 -2.74
C THR A 120 -2.54 -18.41 -1.64
N TYR A 121 -1.85 -19.54 -1.84
CA TYR A 121 -1.81 -20.64 -0.87
C TYR A 121 -0.70 -20.52 0.18
N ASP A 122 0.15 -19.49 0.09
CA ASP A 122 1.29 -19.30 0.98
C ASP A 122 1.01 -18.31 2.14
N TYR A 123 -0.27 -18.17 2.55
CA TYR A 123 -0.66 -17.24 3.61
C TYR A 123 0.16 -17.39 4.90
N GLU A 124 0.36 -18.63 5.38
CA GLU A 124 1.15 -18.87 6.60
C GLU A 124 2.65 -18.57 6.41
N LYS A 125 3.18 -18.80 5.19
CA LYS A 125 4.55 -18.41 4.87
C LYS A 125 4.70 -16.90 4.87
N ASP A 126 3.74 -16.19 4.27
CA ASP A 126 3.70 -14.72 4.28
C ASP A 126 3.55 -14.19 5.72
N ALA A 127 2.70 -14.80 6.55
CA ALA A 127 2.56 -14.42 7.95
C ALA A 127 3.86 -14.61 8.75
N LYS A 128 4.64 -15.65 8.46
CA LYS A 128 5.99 -15.85 9.05
C LYS A 128 6.99 -14.83 8.49
N ALA A 129 6.94 -14.53 7.19
CA ALA A 129 7.80 -13.51 6.57
C ALA A 129 7.52 -12.12 7.15
N ALA A 130 6.26 -11.74 7.32
CA ALA A 130 5.87 -10.47 7.95
C ALA A 130 6.43 -10.33 9.37
N ARG A 131 6.36 -11.40 10.18
CA ARG A 131 6.96 -11.40 11.52
C ARG A 131 8.49 -11.22 11.48
N ARG A 132 9.18 -11.88 10.53
CA ARG A 132 10.63 -11.72 10.36
C ARG A 132 11.03 -10.33 9.87
N ALA A 133 10.19 -9.68 9.07
CA ALA A 133 10.44 -8.34 8.55
C ALA A 133 10.20 -7.23 9.59
N SER A 134 9.43 -7.49 10.66
CA SER A 134 9.07 -6.46 11.65
C SER A 134 10.27 -5.80 12.34
N PRO A 135 11.33 -6.51 12.77
CA PRO A 135 12.53 -5.86 13.34
C PRO A 135 13.25 -4.95 12.34
N SER A 136 13.43 -5.40 11.09
CA SER A 136 14.07 -4.60 10.03
C SER A 136 13.23 -3.38 9.66
N PHE A 137 11.90 -3.50 9.66
CA PHE A 137 11.01 -2.37 9.44
C PHE A 137 11.12 -1.34 10.57
N ARG A 138 11.23 -1.78 11.82
CA ARG A 138 11.45 -0.90 12.97
C ARG A 138 12.76 -0.13 12.85
N ALA A 139 13.86 -0.81 12.54
CA ALA A 139 15.15 -0.15 12.30
C ALA A 139 15.07 0.86 11.16
N LEU A 140 14.41 0.48 10.04
CA LEU A 140 14.16 1.36 8.91
C LEU A 140 13.46 2.66 9.30
N LEU A 141 12.43 2.61 10.16
CA LEU A 141 11.71 3.81 10.58
C LEU A 141 12.62 4.79 11.33
N VAL A 142 13.49 4.28 12.21
CA VAL A 142 14.45 5.11 12.95
C VAL A 142 15.47 5.72 11.99
N ASP A 143 16.09 4.91 11.15
CA ASP A 143 17.12 5.34 10.21
C ASP A 143 16.60 6.39 9.20
N LEU A 144 15.38 6.19 8.68
CA LEU A 144 14.77 7.13 7.76
C LEU A 144 14.36 8.43 8.44
N HIS A 145 13.83 8.37 9.66
CA HIS A 145 13.51 9.58 10.40
C HIS A 145 14.73 10.49 10.56
N GLU A 146 15.89 9.92 10.87
CA GLU A 146 17.14 10.65 10.98
C GLU A 146 17.65 11.16 9.61
N ALA A 147 17.61 10.33 8.59
CA ALA A 147 18.11 10.67 7.25
C ALA A 147 17.26 11.72 6.54
N LEU A 148 15.96 11.73 6.78
CA LEU A 148 15.01 12.60 6.08
C LEU A 148 14.97 14.03 6.62
N ARG A 149 15.54 14.33 7.77
CA ARG A 149 15.67 15.64 8.45
C ARG A 149 14.74 16.74 7.92
N GLY A 150 13.65 17.00 8.64
CA GLY A 150 12.70 18.06 8.30
C GLY A 150 11.65 17.67 7.24
N ARG A 151 11.61 16.42 6.83
CA ARG A 151 10.51 15.83 6.05
C ARG A 151 9.65 14.97 6.98
N GLU A 152 8.35 14.92 6.70
CA GLU A 152 7.45 14.03 7.42
C GLU A 152 7.62 12.60 6.91
N LEU A 153 7.66 11.63 7.82
CA LEU A 153 7.66 10.21 7.52
C LEU A 153 6.29 9.65 7.86
N ASP A 154 5.63 9.07 6.87
CA ASP A 154 4.30 8.48 6.98
C ASP A 154 4.30 7.02 6.54
N VAL A 155 3.28 6.29 6.95
CA VAL A 155 3.12 4.88 6.59
C VAL A 155 1.73 4.63 6.05
N PHE A 156 1.64 4.01 4.87
CA PHE A 156 0.42 3.42 4.35
C PHE A 156 0.58 1.89 4.27
N ALA A 157 -0.13 1.16 5.11
CA ALA A 157 -0.08 -0.30 5.15
C ALA A 157 -1.43 -0.91 4.75
N HIS A 158 -1.37 -1.97 3.93
CA HIS A 158 -2.54 -2.70 3.47
C HIS A 158 -2.54 -4.14 3.97
N SER A 159 -3.70 -4.64 4.40
CA SER A 159 -3.94 -6.05 4.74
C SER A 159 -2.89 -6.61 5.72
N MET A 160 -2.18 -7.70 5.36
CA MET A 160 -1.12 -8.32 6.19
C MET A 160 0.05 -7.38 6.47
N GLY A 161 0.35 -6.39 5.62
CA GLY A 161 1.38 -5.37 5.88
C GLY A 161 1.13 -4.60 7.18
N THR A 162 -0.12 -4.46 7.59
CA THR A 162 -0.48 -3.81 8.87
C THR A 162 0.03 -4.54 10.10
N ARG A 163 0.32 -5.85 10.00
CA ARG A 163 0.92 -6.62 11.09
C ARG A 163 2.35 -6.16 11.37
N ILE A 164 3.11 -5.85 10.32
CA ILE A 164 4.49 -5.34 10.40
C ILE A 164 4.49 -3.99 11.11
N VAL A 165 3.59 -3.10 10.70
CA VAL A 165 3.44 -1.76 11.30
C VAL A 165 3.01 -1.85 12.77
N ALA A 166 2.02 -2.68 13.10
CA ALA A 166 1.55 -2.86 14.48
C ALA A 166 2.65 -3.44 15.40
N ASP A 167 3.49 -4.33 14.90
CA ASP A 167 4.63 -4.86 15.65
C ASP A 167 5.71 -3.79 15.87
N ALA A 168 5.97 -2.94 14.87
CA ALA A 168 6.86 -1.80 15.02
C ALA A 168 6.29 -0.81 16.06
N MET A 169 5.01 -0.48 16.00
CA MET A 169 4.34 0.37 17.00
C MET A 169 4.51 -0.15 18.42
N ALA A 170 4.37 -1.48 18.61
CA ALA A 170 4.45 -2.09 19.93
C ALA A 170 5.88 -2.11 20.53
N THR A 171 6.91 -2.03 19.71
CA THR A 171 8.28 -2.37 20.11
C THR A 171 9.32 -1.29 19.82
N ILE A 172 8.96 -0.26 19.02
CA ILE A 172 9.89 0.82 18.70
C ILE A 172 10.09 1.70 19.94
N SER A 173 11.33 1.97 20.28
CA SER A 173 11.69 2.88 21.36
C SER A 173 12.44 4.06 20.80
N VAL A 174 12.01 5.25 21.14
CA VAL A 174 12.63 6.50 20.68
C VAL A 174 13.03 7.32 21.91
N PRO A 175 14.31 7.59 22.09
CA PRO A 175 14.76 8.46 23.16
C PRO A 175 14.06 9.82 23.11
N GLY A 176 13.54 10.27 24.25
CA GLY A 176 12.90 11.59 24.38
C GLY A 176 11.46 11.66 23.83
N GLY A 177 10.77 10.51 23.62
CA GLY A 177 9.34 10.48 23.28
C GLY A 177 9.00 11.12 21.92
N LYS A 178 9.93 11.08 20.94
CA LYS A 178 9.72 11.69 19.63
C LYS A 178 8.78 10.87 18.75
N THR A 179 7.92 11.56 18.03
CA THR A 179 7.11 10.96 16.96
C THR A 179 7.99 10.70 15.74
N LEU A 180 8.10 9.44 15.31
CA LEU A 180 8.83 9.04 14.11
C LEU A 180 7.95 9.07 12.87
N VAL A 181 6.74 8.52 12.98
CA VAL A 181 5.74 8.44 11.92
C VAL A 181 4.64 9.45 12.25
N LYS A 182 4.44 10.44 11.39
CA LYS A 182 3.45 11.48 11.60
C LYS A 182 2.02 10.96 11.47
N GLN A 183 1.77 10.31 10.34
CA GLN A 183 0.49 9.69 10.00
C GLN A 183 0.69 8.23 9.62
N ALA A 184 -0.16 7.34 10.12
CA ALA A 184 -0.20 5.95 9.70
C ALA A 184 -1.61 5.59 9.23
N VAL A 185 -1.73 5.15 7.98
CA VAL A 185 -2.97 4.62 7.43
C VAL A 185 -2.90 3.10 7.39
N LEU A 186 -3.85 2.44 8.05
CA LEU A 186 -3.99 0.98 8.06
C LEU A 186 -5.26 0.61 7.29
N ALA A 187 -5.12 0.20 6.04
CA ALA A 187 -6.25 -0.14 5.18
C ALA A 187 -6.52 -1.66 5.17
N ALA A 188 -7.78 -2.02 5.32
CA ALA A 188 -8.22 -3.42 5.39
C ALA A 188 -7.35 -4.29 6.33
N PRO A 189 -7.04 -3.85 7.58
CA PRO A 189 -6.01 -4.48 8.39
C PRO A 189 -6.35 -5.93 8.77
N ASP A 190 -5.48 -6.85 8.33
CA ASP A 190 -5.52 -8.26 8.72
C ASP A 190 -4.83 -8.49 10.05
N LEU A 191 -5.34 -7.84 11.06
CA LEU A 191 -4.83 -7.76 12.42
C LEU A 191 -5.99 -7.90 13.40
N SER A 192 -5.82 -8.59 14.54
CA SER A 192 -6.87 -8.61 15.55
C SER A 192 -6.95 -7.29 16.30
N LEU A 193 -8.18 -6.88 16.68
CA LEU A 193 -8.39 -5.67 17.47
C LEU A 193 -7.58 -5.68 18.76
N SER A 194 -7.51 -6.82 19.45
CA SER A 194 -6.77 -6.95 20.71
C SER A 194 -5.26 -6.76 20.53
N ARG A 195 -4.69 -7.22 19.40
CA ARG A 195 -3.27 -7.00 19.08
C ARG A 195 -2.99 -5.53 18.83
N TYR A 196 -3.83 -4.88 18.02
CA TYR A 196 -3.71 -3.45 17.74
C TYR A 196 -3.84 -2.61 19.02
N ALA A 197 -4.87 -2.86 19.82
CA ALA A 197 -5.09 -2.15 21.08
C ALA A 197 -3.88 -2.27 22.04
N ARG A 198 -3.28 -3.47 22.11
CA ARG A 198 -2.05 -3.66 22.91
C ARG A 198 -0.86 -2.92 22.33
N SER A 199 -0.73 -2.83 21.01
CA SER A 199 0.37 -2.08 20.36
C SER A 199 0.28 -0.60 20.69
N VAL A 200 -0.91 0.01 20.55
CA VAL A 200 -1.14 1.43 20.88
C VAL A 200 -0.98 1.69 22.38
N ALA A 201 -1.49 0.80 23.25
CA ALA A 201 -1.41 0.99 24.70
C ALA A 201 0.03 0.89 25.22
N ARG A 202 0.87 0.05 24.61
CA ARG A 202 2.27 -0.11 25.03
C ARG A 202 3.13 1.09 24.67
N ASN A 203 2.87 1.70 23.52
CA ASN A 203 3.78 2.68 22.95
C ASN A 203 3.05 3.63 22.00
N PRO A 204 2.30 4.62 22.51
CA PRO A 204 1.49 5.49 21.67
C PRO A 204 2.30 6.60 20.96
N GLU A 205 3.52 6.91 21.43
CA GLU A 205 4.22 8.14 21.05
C GLU A 205 4.91 8.11 19.68
N PRO A 206 5.58 6.99 19.27
CA PRO A 206 6.30 6.97 17.99
C PRO A 206 5.43 7.18 16.77
N PHE A 207 4.11 6.95 16.89
CA PHE A 207 3.12 7.18 15.85
C PHE A 207 2.17 8.31 16.26
N GLY A 208 2.17 9.40 15.51
CA GLY A 208 1.41 10.61 15.83
C GLY A 208 -0.09 10.37 15.75
N HIS A 209 -0.57 9.93 14.60
CA HIS A 209 -2.00 9.61 14.37
C HIS A 209 -2.16 8.37 13.50
N VAL A 210 -3.23 7.62 13.72
CA VAL A 210 -3.55 6.42 12.94
C VAL A 210 -4.96 6.52 12.37
N THR A 211 -5.11 6.27 11.07
CA THR A 211 -6.41 6.14 10.42
C THR A 211 -6.60 4.71 9.93
N ILE A 212 -7.70 4.09 10.30
CA ILE A 212 -8.04 2.72 9.91
C ILE A 212 -9.19 2.76 8.91
N TYR A 213 -8.98 2.20 7.72
CA TYR A 213 -10.05 1.93 6.76
C TYR A 213 -10.52 0.49 6.92
N ALA A 214 -11.80 0.31 7.23
CA ALA A 214 -12.41 -1.00 7.48
C ALA A 214 -13.67 -1.20 6.66
N SER A 215 -14.01 -2.45 6.34
CA SER A 215 -15.24 -2.80 5.65
C SER A 215 -15.88 -4.04 6.25
N ARG A 216 -17.18 -3.99 6.50
CA ARG A 216 -17.98 -5.15 6.96
C ARG A 216 -18.10 -6.21 5.86
N ASP A 217 -18.06 -5.78 4.59
CA ASP A 217 -18.28 -6.63 3.43
C ASP A 217 -16.97 -7.23 2.89
N ASP A 218 -15.83 -7.01 3.56
CA ASP A 218 -14.53 -7.59 3.18
C ASP A 218 -14.53 -9.11 3.38
N ARG A 219 -14.69 -9.82 2.25
CA ARG A 219 -14.76 -11.30 2.24
C ARG A 219 -13.42 -11.98 2.53
N VAL A 220 -12.30 -11.33 2.17
CA VAL A 220 -10.96 -11.88 2.44
C VAL A 220 -10.70 -11.86 3.94
N LEU A 221 -11.01 -10.77 4.61
CA LEU A 221 -10.89 -10.67 6.06
C LEU A 221 -11.95 -11.49 6.80
N MET A 222 -13.11 -11.75 6.18
CA MET A 222 -14.09 -12.70 6.72
C MET A 222 -13.48 -14.10 6.79
N LEU A 223 -12.87 -14.57 5.71
CA LEU A 223 -12.18 -15.85 5.67
C LEU A 223 -11.02 -15.90 6.67
N SER A 224 -10.21 -14.85 6.75
CA SER A 224 -9.14 -14.73 7.75
C SER A 224 -9.68 -14.81 9.18
N THR A 225 -10.85 -14.24 9.46
CA THR A 225 -11.53 -14.34 10.77
C THR A 225 -11.90 -15.78 11.10
N LEU A 226 -12.42 -16.53 10.12
CA LEU A 226 -12.80 -17.93 10.30
C LEU A 226 -11.58 -18.84 10.57
N ILE A 227 -10.50 -18.63 9.83
CA ILE A 227 -9.26 -19.44 9.98
C ILE A 227 -8.60 -19.21 11.35
N HIS A 228 -8.59 -17.96 11.83
CA HIS A 228 -7.86 -17.60 13.06
C HIS A 228 -8.72 -17.42 14.30
N PHE A 229 -10.03 -17.61 14.20
CA PHE A 229 -11.00 -17.47 15.29
C PHE A 229 -10.96 -16.11 16.01
N HIS A 230 -10.45 -15.06 15.35
CA HIS A 230 -10.37 -13.70 15.88
C HIS A 230 -10.90 -12.68 14.88
N ARG A 231 -11.76 -11.78 15.36
CA ARG A 231 -12.27 -10.67 14.53
C ARG A 231 -11.12 -9.79 14.04
N ARG A 232 -11.11 -9.53 12.74
CA ARG A 232 -10.10 -8.68 12.11
C ARG A 232 -10.47 -7.21 12.26
N LEU A 233 -9.48 -6.38 12.58
CA LEU A 233 -9.63 -4.93 12.76
C LEU A 233 -10.22 -4.29 11.48
N GLY A 234 -9.84 -4.75 10.27
CA GLY A 234 -10.37 -4.28 9.01
C GLY A 234 -11.83 -4.63 8.72
N ARG A 235 -12.51 -5.37 9.61
CA ARG A 235 -13.96 -5.64 9.56
C ARG A 235 -14.75 -4.99 10.69
N ILE A 236 -14.09 -4.22 11.54
CA ILE A 236 -14.72 -3.61 12.71
C ILE A 236 -15.07 -2.17 12.37
N THR A 237 -16.33 -1.91 12.11
CA THR A 237 -16.83 -0.57 11.75
C THR A 237 -17.62 0.12 12.88
N HIS A 238 -18.15 -0.64 13.85
CA HIS A 238 -19.08 -0.09 14.85
C HIS A 238 -18.76 -0.45 16.30
N GLU A 239 -17.86 -1.36 16.59
CA GLU A 239 -17.58 -1.80 17.96
C GLU A 239 -16.24 -1.24 18.42
N ARG A 240 -16.21 0.02 18.84
CA ARG A 240 -14.94 0.64 19.21
C ARG A 240 -15.00 1.34 20.53
N ARG A 241 -14.15 0.90 21.41
CA ARG A 241 -13.63 1.76 22.45
C ARG A 241 -12.73 2.77 21.76
N ALA A 242 -12.91 4.06 22.06
CA ALA A 242 -12.03 5.09 21.54
C ALA A 242 -10.58 4.72 21.83
N LEU A 243 -9.83 4.34 20.79
CA LEU A 243 -8.40 4.14 20.89
C LEU A 243 -7.74 5.52 20.73
N ALA A 244 -6.81 5.83 21.60
CA ALA A 244 -6.12 7.11 21.56
C ALA A 244 -5.46 7.32 20.16
N ARG A 245 -5.59 8.52 19.64
CA ARG A 245 -4.98 8.93 18.35
C ARG A 245 -5.36 8.04 17.14
N THR A 246 -6.54 7.41 17.19
CA THR A 246 -6.99 6.51 16.13
C THR A 246 -8.36 6.93 15.64
N ASP A 247 -8.45 7.17 14.34
CA ASP A 247 -9.73 7.32 13.64
C ASP A 247 -10.04 6.09 12.80
N VAL A 248 -11.30 5.88 12.52
CA VAL A 248 -11.69 4.74 11.72
C VAL A 248 -12.79 5.10 10.74
N VAL A 249 -12.56 4.73 9.49
CA VAL A 249 -13.42 4.96 8.35
C VAL A 249 -14.10 3.66 7.95
N ASP A 250 -15.42 3.65 7.92
CA ASP A 250 -16.20 2.57 7.34
C ASP A 250 -16.24 2.74 5.81
N ALA A 251 -15.38 2.02 5.12
CA ALA A 251 -15.29 1.99 3.66
C ALA A 251 -16.14 0.86 3.04
N THR A 252 -17.22 0.42 3.71
CA THR A 252 -18.04 -0.70 3.25
C THR A 252 -18.65 -0.44 1.87
N VAL A 253 -19.08 0.79 1.58
CA VAL A 253 -19.66 1.14 0.27
C VAL A 253 -18.62 0.97 -0.83
N ALA A 254 -17.42 1.51 -0.67
CA ALA A 254 -16.33 1.39 -1.63
C ALA A 254 -15.90 -0.07 -1.85
N SER A 255 -15.91 -0.89 -0.79
CA SER A 255 -15.52 -2.29 -0.88
C SER A 255 -16.46 -3.16 -1.73
N ARG A 256 -17.71 -2.73 -1.95
CA ARG A 256 -18.66 -3.46 -2.82
C ARG A 256 -18.20 -3.52 -4.27
N GLY A 257 -17.54 -2.46 -4.77
CA GLY A 257 -16.98 -2.42 -6.12
C GLY A 257 -15.60 -3.06 -6.25
N TYR A 258 -14.77 -2.91 -5.22
CA TYR A 258 -13.34 -3.25 -5.29
C TYR A 258 -12.91 -4.37 -4.33
N GLY A 259 -13.84 -4.94 -3.55
CA GLY A 259 -13.57 -6.01 -2.60
C GLY A 259 -12.52 -5.60 -1.58
N HIS A 260 -11.60 -6.51 -1.26
CA HIS A 260 -10.49 -6.28 -0.32
C HIS A 260 -9.48 -5.22 -0.80
N GLY A 261 -9.45 -4.92 -2.09
CA GLY A 261 -8.53 -3.95 -2.70
C GLY A 261 -9.05 -2.51 -2.73
N TYR A 262 -10.16 -2.17 -2.10
CA TYR A 262 -10.80 -0.84 -2.19
C TYR A 262 -9.83 0.32 -1.92
N ALA A 263 -8.91 0.18 -0.98
CA ALA A 263 -7.94 1.21 -0.63
C ALA A 263 -6.81 1.40 -1.67
N LEU A 264 -6.71 0.50 -2.65
CA LEU A 264 -5.68 0.52 -3.70
C LEU A 264 -6.27 0.75 -5.10
N HIS A 265 -7.60 0.73 -5.22
CA HIS A 265 -8.28 0.76 -6.53
C HIS A 265 -9.45 1.74 -6.60
N ASP A 266 -10.11 2.08 -5.49
CA ASP A 266 -11.15 3.10 -5.48
C ASP A 266 -10.51 4.50 -5.47
N PRO A 267 -10.72 5.32 -6.53
CA PRO A 267 -10.07 6.63 -6.62
C PRO A 267 -10.50 7.60 -5.52
N GLY A 268 -11.73 7.48 -5.02
CA GLY A 268 -12.22 8.30 -3.93
C GLY A 268 -11.55 7.96 -2.61
N VAL A 269 -11.46 6.66 -2.28
CA VAL A 269 -10.75 6.19 -1.08
C VAL A 269 -9.26 6.52 -1.14
N MET A 270 -8.62 6.38 -2.31
CA MET A 270 -7.20 6.74 -2.47
C MET A 270 -6.96 8.23 -2.23
N ARG A 271 -7.86 9.09 -2.70
CA ARG A 271 -7.80 10.55 -2.44
C ARG A 271 -7.98 10.85 -0.96
N ASP A 272 -8.95 10.22 -0.33
CA ASP A 272 -9.23 10.36 1.10
C ASP A 272 -8.04 9.91 1.96
N ILE A 273 -7.38 8.81 1.59
CA ILE A 273 -6.13 8.36 2.21
C ILE A 273 -5.02 9.41 2.05
N ALA A 274 -4.92 10.05 0.88
CA ALA A 274 -3.94 11.12 0.67
C ALA A 274 -4.19 12.31 1.61
N GLU A 275 -5.45 12.69 1.82
CA GLU A 275 -5.84 13.74 2.77
C GLU A 275 -5.54 13.34 4.22
N ALA A 276 -5.80 12.09 4.61
CA ALA A 276 -5.46 11.57 5.92
C ALA A 276 -3.93 11.61 6.18
N LEU A 277 -3.14 11.19 5.20
CA LEU A 277 -1.67 11.29 5.26
C LEU A 277 -1.19 12.75 5.28
N ALA A 278 -1.89 13.66 4.60
CA ALA A 278 -1.61 15.08 4.67
C ALA A 278 -1.90 15.71 6.04
N GLY A 279 -2.50 14.95 6.96
CA GLY A 279 -2.87 15.46 8.28
C GLY A 279 -4.04 16.43 8.23
N SER A 280 -4.88 16.34 7.19
CA SER A 280 -6.10 17.14 7.08
C SER A 280 -7.00 16.92 8.28
N PRO A 281 -7.63 17.98 8.82
CA PRO A 281 -8.51 17.83 9.96
C PRO A 281 -9.68 16.90 9.65
N MET A 282 -9.99 16.02 10.57
CA MET A 282 -11.16 15.17 10.49
C MET A 282 -12.43 15.92 10.96
N PRO A 283 -13.61 15.69 10.37
CA PRO A 283 -13.87 14.77 9.27
C PRO A 283 -13.53 15.40 7.89
N HIS A 284 -13.07 14.58 6.96
CA HIS A 284 -13.01 15.01 5.57
C HIS A 284 -14.44 15.25 5.02
N PRO A 285 -14.62 16.10 3.98
CA PRO A 285 -15.95 16.45 3.45
C PRO A 285 -16.77 15.25 2.98
N THR A 286 -16.11 14.17 2.58
CA THR A 286 -16.71 12.91 2.12
C THR A 286 -17.18 11.99 3.26
N TRP A 287 -16.98 12.38 4.52
CA TRP A 287 -17.28 11.51 5.66
C TRP A 287 -18.49 11.98 6.44
N LYS A 288 -19.31 11.02 6.87
CA LYS A 288 -20.34 11.26 7.89
C LYS A 288 -19.94 10.59 9.19
N ARG A 289 -20.07 11.35 10.27
CA ARG A 289 -19.86 10.82 11.62
C ARG A 289 -20.88 9.74 11.94
N LEU A 290 -20.43 8.60 12.42
CA LEU A 290 -21.31 7.58 12.96
C LEU A 290 -21.85 8.06 14.32
N ALA A 291 -23.18 8.18 14.46
CA ALA A 291 -23.87 8.93 15.51
C ALA A 291 -23.55 8.52 16.97
N LYS A 292 -22.95 7.35 17.18
CA LYS A 292 -22.65 6.81 18.52
C LYS A 292 -21.17 6.63 18.82
N GLU A 293 -20.28 6.99 17.90
CA GLU A 293 -18.84 6.70 18.02
C GLU A 293 -18.02 7.98 17.80
N PRO A 294 -17.27 8.48 18.77
CA PRO A 294 -16.63 9.79 18.71
C PRO A 294 -15.53 9.94 17.65
N ARG A 295 -14.98 8.83 17.15
CA ARG A 295 -13.92 8.80 16.13
C ARG A 295 -14.18 7.76 15.05
N ALA A 296 -15.43 7.57 14.67
CA ALA A 296 -15.84 6.66 13.61
C ALA A 296 -16.60 7.43 12.54
N TRP A 297 -16.22 7.19 11.28
CA TRP A 297 -16.68 7.91 10.11
C TRP A 297 -17.12 6.92 9.03
N THR A 298 -18.10 7.27 8.23
CA THR A 298 -18.51 6.51 7.05
C THR A 298 -18.09 7.26 5.81
N TYR A 299 -17.34 6.60 4.94
CA TYR A 299 -17.06 7.04 3.60
C TYR A 299 -18.32 6.86 2.73
N GLN A 300 -18.71 7.88 1.95
CA GLN A 300 -19.91 7.89 1.10
C GLN A 300 -19.57 7.90 -0.37
#